data_f0d903ba7c28cd32eb682b59dce46202
#
_entry.id   f0d903ba7c28cd32eb682b59dce46202
#
_cell.length_a   1.000
_cell.length_b   1.000
_cell.length_c   1.000
_cell.angle_alpha   90.00
_cell.angle_beta   90.00
_cell.angle_gamma   90.00
#
_symmetry.space_group_name_H-M   'P 1'
#
loop_
_entity.id
_entity.type
_entity.pdbx_description
1 polymer ?
#
loop_
_entity_poly.entity_id
_entity_poly.type
_entity_poly.pdbx_seq_one_letter_code
_entity_poly.pdbx_strand_id
1 'polypeptide(L)'
;MVGEELELFIHSQGGKPKVAVARPHEILRDVLVRMEVIKEGQDDLLVFVGEWEEALAEPDETEDGEDRHEPVDVSLTIEVLELHRHRHVHVHKCRHVAVEVNFNGRTKRHRFSPATTVGVVAQWARRKFKLDGAAGSEYVLQICNSTKRPRPSEHLGELVEPPACAICFDLVKEITPQG
;
A
#
# COMPACT_ATOMS: atom_id res chain seq x y z
N MET A 1 -26.60 -24.34 1.52
CA MET A 1 -26.28 -23.12 2.30
C MET A 1 -25.99 -22.00 1.35
N VAL A 2 -26.72 -20.91 1.50
CA VAL A 2 -26.44 -19.69 0.77
C VAL A 2 -25.12 -19.16 1.34
N GLY A 3 -24.05 -19.18 0.55
CA GLY A 3 -22.77 -18.65 0.97
C GLY A 3 -22.91 -17.16 1.29
N GLU A 4 -22.38 -16.77 2.43
CA GLU A 4 -22.39 -15.39 2.88
C GLU A 4 -21.65 -14.50 1.89
N GLU A 5 -22.28 -13.43 1.45
CA GLU A 5 -21.64 -12.47 0.55
C GLU A 5 -20.62 -11.63 1.32
N LEU A 6 -19.49 -11.37 0.67
CA LEU A 6 -18.39 -10.58 1.22
C LEU A 6 -18.22 -9.30 0.45
N GLU A 7 -18.00 -8.20 1.16
CA GLU A 7 -17.54 -6.96 0.54
C GLU A 7 -16.02 -6.94 0.50
N LEU A 8 -15.47 -6.74 -0.70
CA LEU A 8 -14.04 -6.58 -0.94
C LEU A 8 -13.74 -5.15 -1.34
N PHE A 9 -12.67 -4.61 -0.80
CA PHE A 9 -12.19 -3.27 -1.15
C PHE A 9 -11.04 -3.42 -2.14
N ILE A 10 -11.28 -3.05 -3.39
CA ILE A 10 -10.33 -3.23 -4.48
C ILE A 10 -9.64 -1.91 -4.77
N HIS A 11 -8.33 -1.87 -4.56
CA HIS A 11 -7.46 -0.73 -4.82
C HIS A 11 -6.70 -0.97 -6.11
N SER A 12 -6.77 -0.03 -7.04
CA SER A 12 -6.03 -0.07 -8.29
C SER A 12 -5.35 1.26 -8.54
N GLN A 13 -4.41 1.27 -9.46
CA GLN A 13 -3.63 2.45 -9.78
C GLN A 13 -4.52 3.62 -10.24
N GLY A 14 -4.29 4.80 -9.63
CA GLY A 14 -4.90 6.06 -10.04
C GLY A 14 -6.42 6.15 -9.86
N GLY A 15 -7.04 5.12 -9.30
CA GLY A 15 -8.48 5.05 -9.11
C GLY A 15 -8.91 5.18 -7.65
N LYS A 16 -10.18 5.53 -7.45
CA LYS A 16 -10.81 5.39 -6.15
C LYS A 16 -11.03 3.91 -5.85
N PRO A 17 -10.92 3.47 -4.57
CA PRO A 17 -11.25 2.10 -4.19
C PRO A 17 -12.66 1.72 -4.66
N LYS A 18 -12.78 0.52 -5.21
CA LYS A 18 -14.07 -0.05 -5.61
C LYS A 18 -14.51 -1.06 -4.57
N VAL A 19 -15.79 -1.10 -4.26
CA VAL A 19 -16.36 -2.14 -3.41
C VAL A 19 -16.98 -3.20 -4.29
N ALA A 20 -16.52 -4.43 -4.16
CA ALA A 20 -17.07 -5.59 -4.86
C ALA A 20 -17.77 -6.50 -3.87
N VAL A 21 -18.94 -7.00 -4.26
CA VAL A 21 -19.61 -8.08 -3.51
C VAL A 21 -19.24 -9.40 -4.18
N ALA A 22 -18.69 -10.31 -3.40
CA ALA A 22 -18.23 -11.61 -3.89
C ALA A 22 -18.70 -12.74 -2.98
N ARG A 23 -18.77 -13.94 -3.54
CA ARG A 23 -19.13 -15.16 -2.80
C ARG A 23 -17.88 -16.02 -2.61
N PRO A 24 -17.83 -16.84 -1.55
CA PRO A 24 -16.64 -17.65 -1.23
C PRO A 24 -16.16 -18.55 -2.36
N HIS A 25 -17.06 -19.10 -3.18
CA HIS A 25 -16.73 -20.00 -4.28
C HIS A 25 -16.33 -19.31 -5.58
N GLU A 26 -16.46 -17.99 -5.68
CA GLU A 26 -16.06 -17.25 -6.87
C GLU A 26 -14.53 -17.20 -6.99
N ILE A 27 -14.03 -17.23 -8.22
CA ILE A 27 -12.61 -17.07 -8.52
C ILE A 27 -12.27 -15.57 -8.49
N LEU A 28 -11.18 -15.20 -7.84
CA LEU A 28 -10.80 -13.79 -7.69
C LEU A 28 -10.65 -13.08 -9.04
N ARG A 29 -10.05 -13.73 -10.04
CA ARG A 29 -9.93 -13.17 -11.40
C ARG A 29 -11.29 -12.74 -11.96
N ASP A 30 -12.30 -13.59 -11.81
CA ASP A 30 -13.63 -13.29 -12.35
C ASP A 30 -14.26 -12.08 -11.68
N VAL A 31 -14.04 -11.91 -10.37
CA VAL A 31 -14.50 -10.72 -9.63
C VAL A 31 -13.78 -9.47 -10.14
N LEU A 32 -12.46 -9.53 -10.34
CA LEU A 32 -11.67 -8.39 -10.83
C LEU A 32 -12.03 -8.01 -12.27
N VAL A 33 -12.33 -8.98 -13.13
CA VAL A 33 -12.80 -8.72 -14.49
C VAL A 33 -14.19 -8.08 -14.48
N ARG A 34 -15.11 -8.61 -13.67
CA ARG A 34 -16.46 -8.06 -13.50
C ARG A 34 -16.44 -6.61 -13.02
N MET A 35 -15.48 -6.27 -12.14
CA MET A 35 -15.30 -4.93 -11.62
C MET A 35 -14.51 -4.01 -12.56
N GLU A 36 -14.12 -4.51 -13.73
CA GLU A 36 -13.34 -3.77 -14.73
C GLU A 36 -11.96 -3.28 -14.20
N VAL A 37 -11.40 -3.98 -13.22
CA VAL A 37 -10.08 -3.70 -12.65
C VAL A 37 -9.00 -4.32 -13.51
N ILE A 38 -9.24 -5.52 -14.03
CA ILE A 38 -8.39 -6.18 -15.03
C ILE A 38 -9.22 -6.53 -16.26
N LYS A 39 -8.54 -6.66 -17.40
CA LYS A 39 -9.16 -7.11 -18.63
C LYS A 39 -9.08 -8.63 -18.73
N GLU A 40 -10.03 -9.24 -19.42
CA GLU A 40 -9.97 -10.66 -19.71
C GLU A 40 -8.68 -10.99 -20.47
N GLY A 41 -7.95 -12.00 -19.99
CA GLY A 41 -6.64 -12.40 -20.56
C GLY A 41 -5.45 -11.52 -20.18
N GLN A 42 -5.65 -10.46 -19.38
CA GLN A 42 -4.57 -9.63 -18.90
C GLN A 42 -3.78 -10.35 -17.80
N ASP A 43 -2.47 -10.47 -17.96
CA ASP A 43 -1.57 -11.19 -17.05
C ASP A 43 -0.38 -10.37 -16.53
N ASP A 44 -0.30 -9.08 -16.91
CA ASP A 44 0.79 -8.18 -16.52
C ASP A 44 0.57 -7.46 -15.18
N LEU A 45 -0.55 -7.74 -14.50
CA LEU A 45 -0.89 -7.17 -13.21
C LEU A 45 -0.63 -8.15 -12.07
N LEU A 46 -0.08 -7.65 -11.00
CA LEU A 46 0.11 -8.36 -9.74
C LEU A 46 -1.04 -8.04 -8.80
N VAL A 47 -1.48 -9.03 -8.05
CA VAL A 47 -2.58 -8.89 -7.09
C VAL A 47 -2.10 -9.27 -5.71
N PHE A 48 -2.23 -8.33 -4.78
CA PHE A 48 -1.84 -8.51 -3.38
C PHE A 48 -3.09 -8.50 -2.50
N VAL A 49 -3.09 -9.33 -1.48
CA VAL A 49 -4.18 -9.44 -0.52
C VAL A 49 -3.73 -8.93 0.84
N GLY A 50 -4.56 -8.09 1.45
CA GLY A 50 -4.31 -7.49 2.76
C GLY A 50 -3.40 -6.28 2.70
N GLU A 51 -3.37 -5.53 3.80
CA GLU A 51 -2.43 -4.43 4.00
C GLU A 51 -1.12 -4.98 4.59
N TRP A 52 0.00 -4.33 4.28
CA TRP A 52 1.31 -4.85 4.63
C TRP A 52 2.09 -3.88 5.51
N GLU A 53 2.64 -4.38 6.60
CA GLU A 53 3.35 -3.57 7.61
C GLU A 53 4.68 -4.21 8.06
N GLU A 54 5.24 -5.11 7.25
CA GLU A 54 6.47 -5.85 7.59
C GLU A 54 7.62 -4.92 8.00
N ALA A 55 7.75 -3.77 7.35
CA ALA A 55 8.79 -2.80 7.63
C ALA A 55 8.78 -2.28 9.06
N LEU A 56 7.63 -2.30 9.75
CA LEU A 56 7.52 -1.88 11.14
C LEU A 56 8.10 -2.92 12.13
N ALA A 57 8.24 -4.16 11.69
CA ALA A 57 8.80 -5.25 12.50
C ALA A 57 10.31 -5.44 12.30
N GLU A 58 10.91 -4.76 11.31
CA GLU A 58 12.35 -4.88 11.03
C GLU A 58 13.21 -4.20 12.10
N PRO A 59 14.39 -4.77 12.39
CA PRO A 59 15.36 -4.10 13.27
C PRO A 59 15.82 -2.76 12.67
N ASP A 60 16.09 -1.79 13.54
CA ASP A 60 16.53 -0.45 13.13
C ASP A 60 17.84 -0.42 12.32
N GLU A 61 18.62 -1.49 12.36
CA GLU A 61 19.96 -1.56 11.78
C GLU A 61 20.01 -1.97 10.32
N THR A 62 18.88 -2.34 9.71
CA THR A 62 18.83 -2.67 8.28
C THR A 62 18.89 -1.40 7.45
N GLU A 63 19.94 -1.24 6.62
CA GLU A 63 20.11 -0.03 5.82
C GLU A 63 19.09 0.06 4.68
N ASP A 64 18.93 -0.99 3.90
CA ASP A 64 17.98 -1.02 2.78
C ASP A 64 17.18 -2.34 2.83
N GLY A 65 15.95 -2.26 3.31
CA GLY A 65 15.06 -3.40 3.42
C GLY A 65 14.11 -3.55 2.22
N GLU A 66 13.53 -4.72 2.11
CA GLU A 66 12.55 -5.06 1.08
C GLU A 66 11.42 -5.89 1.68
N ASP A 67 10.18 -5.48 1.44
CA ASP A 67 9.01 -6.23 1.87
C ASP A 67 8.87 -7.55 1.09
N ARG A 68 8.45 -8.61 1.77
CA ARG A 68 8.25 -9.95 1.21
C ARG A 68 6.78 -10.29 0.97
N HIS A 69 5.97 -9.28 0.67
CA HIS A 69 4.56 -9.48 0.34
C HIS A 69 4.43 -10.15 -1.03
N GLU A 70 4.05 -11.43 -1.05
CA GLU A 70 3.91 -12.19 -2.28
C GLU A 70 2.56 -11.91 -2.95
N PRO A 71 2.53 -11.71 -4.27
CA PRO A 71 1.26 -11.64 -4.99
C PRO A 71 0.56 -13.00 -4.96
N VAL A 72 -0.76 -12.97 -4.99
CA VAL A 72 -1.59 -14.19 -4.94
C VAL A 72 -1.90 -14.73 -6.32
N ASP A 73 -2.21 -16.02 -6.38
CA ASP A 73 -2.74 -16.66 -7.59
C ASP A 73 -4.23 -16.32 -7.74
N VAL A 74 -4.55 -15.49 -8.73
CA VAL A 74 -5.93 -15.01 -8.96
C VAL A 74 -6.86 -16.10 -9.52
N SER A 75 -6.35 -17.25 -9.90
CA SER A 75 -7.18 -18.41 -10.30
C SER A 75 -7.80 -19.13 -9.11
N LEU A 76 -7.40 -18.78 -7.89
CA LEU A 76 -7.95 -19.34 -6.67
C LEU A 76 -9.25 -18.64 -6.27
N THR A 77 -10.06 -19.34 -5.46
CA THR A 77 -11.33 -18.82 -4.98
C THR A 77 -11.14 -17.84 -3.82
N ILE A 78 -12.14 -17.02 -3.61
CA ILE A 78 -12.22 -16.05 -2.50
C ILE A 78 -11.99 -16.77 -1.14
N GLU A 79 -12.57 -17.96 -0.98
CA GLU A 79 -12.42 -18.77 0.23
C GLU A 79 -10.99 -19.25 0.46
N VAL A 80 -10.35 -19.80 -0.58
CA VAL A 80 -8.97 -20.31 -0.50
C VAL A 80 -7.98 -19.18 -0.19
N LEU A 81 -8.23 -17.99 -0.73
CA LEU A 81 -7.41 -16.81 -0.46
C LEU A 81 -7.72 -16.14 0.88
N GLU A 82 -8.66 -16.69 1.66
CA GLU A 82 -9.07 -16.17 2.98
C GLU A 82 -9.48 -14.69 2.96
N LEU A 83 -10.14 -14.24 1.89
CA LEU A 83 -10.52 -12.83 1.72
C LEU A 83 -11.58 -12.36 2.74
N HIS A 84 -12.23 -13.28 3.44
CA HIS A 84 -13.08 -12.95 4.58
C HIS A 84 -12.30 -12.33 5.75
N ARG A 85 -10.99 -12.61 5.85
CA ARG A 85 -10.07 -12.04 6.85
C ARG A 85 -9.33 -10.82 6.33
N HIS A 86 -9.01 -10.81 5.03
CA HIS A 86 -8.19 -9.79 4.38
C HIS A 86 -8.96 -9.19 3.22
N ARG A 87 -9.85 -8.27 3.51
CA ARG A 87 -10.82 -7.73 2.54
C ARG A 87 -10.24 -6.72 1.55
N HIS A 88 -9.02 -6.25 1.78
CA HIS A 88 -8.34 -5.34 0.87
C HIS A 88 -7.57 -6.11 -0.20
N VAL A 89 -7.85 -5.79 -1.46
CA VAL A 89 -7.20 -6.38 -2.63
C VAL A 89 -6.53 -5.25 -3.40
N HIS A 90 -5.24 -5.40 -3.68
CA HIS A 90 -4.44 -4.38 -4.36
C HIS A 90 -3.96 -4.91 -5.69
N VAL A 91 -4.32 -4.22 -6.79
CA VAL A 91 -3.95 -4.59 -8.16
C VAL A 91 -2.95 -3.58 -8.69
N HIS A 92 -1.74 -4.01 -9.02
CA HIS A 92 -0.67 -3.12 -9.41
C HIS A 92 0.35 -3.80 -10.34
N LYS A 93 1.02 -2.99 -11.18
CA LYS A 93 2.11 -3.48 -12.03
C LYS A 93 3.44 -3.60 -11.29
N CYS A 94 3.65 -2.80 -10.26
CA CYS A 94 4.88 -2.81 -9.48
C CYS A 94 4.88 -3.93 -8.44
N ARG A 95 5.95 -4.72 -8.41
CA ARG A 95 6.18 -5.73 -7.36
C ARG A 95 6.49 -5.07 -6.02
N HIS A 96 7.27 -3.99 -6.07
CA HIS A 96 7.63 -3.14 -4.95
C HIS A 96 7.55 -1.68 -5.37
N VAL A 97 7.37 -0.80 -4.38
CA VAL A 97 7.54 0.63 -4.54
C VAL A 97 8.81 1.05 -3.79
N ALA A 98 9.81 1.50 -4.52
CA ALA A 98 11.04 2.01 -3.92
C ALA A 98 10.77 3.39 -3.30
N VAL A 99 10.85 3.49 -1.98
CA VAL A 99 10.57 4.72 -1.24
C VAL A 99 11.85 5.31 -0.71
N GLU A 100 12.04 6.61 -0.95
CA GLU A 100 13.06 7.43 -0.30
C GLU A 100 12.37 8.45 0.60
N VAL A 101 12.84 8.57 1.83
CA VAL A 101 12.38 9.62 2.76
C VAL A 101 13.57 10.46 3.18
N ASN A 102 13.46 11.77 2.96
CA ASN A 102 14.46 12.75 3.32
C ASN A 102 14.09 13.48 4.62
N PHE A 103 15.08 13.67 5.48
CA PHE A 103 14.93 14.44 6.70
C PHE A 103 16.28 15.01 7.15
N ASN A 104 16.36 16.31 7.31
CA ASN A 104 17.57 17.03 7.76
C ASN A 104 18.85 16.61 6.99
N GLY A 105 18.76 16.58 5.67
CA GLY A 105 19.90 16.25 4.81
C GLY A 105 20.27 14.77 4.78
N ARG A 106 19.50 13.90 5.44
CA ARG A 106 19.68 12.44 5.42
C ARG A 106 18.55 11.78 4.65
N THR A 107 18.84 10.65 4.03
CA THR A 107 17.87 9.86 3.26
C THR A 107 17.83 8.43 3.79
N LYS A 108 16.63 7.91 3.99
CA LYS A 108 16.39 6.49 4.29
C LYS A 108 15.57 5.87 3.16
N ARG A 109 15.86 4.61 2.85
CA ARG A 109 15.25 3.88 1.73
C ARG A 109 14.67 2.55 2.18
N HIS A 110 13.57 2.16 1.56
CA HIS A 110 13.00 0.82 1.71
C HIS A 110 12.14 0.50 0.48
N ARG A 111 12.08 -0.77 0.11
CA ARG A 111 11.18 -1.26 -0.94
C ARG A 111 9.94 -1.83 -0.30
N PHE A 112 8.88 -1.06 -0.34
CA PHE A 112 7.60 -1.43 0.25
C PHE A 112 6.71 -2.20 -0.73
N SER A 113 5.81 -3.03 -0.19
CA SER A 113 4.68 -3.54 -0.95
C SER A 113 3.78 -2.38 -1.42
N PRO A 114 3.20 -2.44 -2.64
CA PRO A 114 2.20 -1.45 -3.07
C PRO A 114 0.97 -1.38 -2.14
N ALA A 115 0.72 -2.42 -1.36
CA ALA A 115 -0.36 -2.50 -0.37
C ALA A 115 -0.06 -1.79 0.96
N THR A 116 1.09 -1.14 1.07
CA THR A 116 1.49 -0.40 2.28
C THR A 116 0.86 0.98 2.30
N THR A 117 0.27 1.38 3.43
CA THR A 117 -0.29 2.72 3.60
C THR A 117 0.79 3.78 3.83
N VAL A 118 0.48 5.01 3.49
CA VAL A 118 1.33 6.18 3.80
C VAL A 118 1.57 6.28 5.32
N GLY A 119 0.56 5.95 6.13
CA GLY A 119 0.70 5.94 7.59
C GLY A 119 1.77 4.98 8.09
N VAL A 120 1.88 3.79 7.50
CA VAL A 120 2.95 2.82 7.82
C VAL A 120 4.31 3.36 7.40
N VAL A 121 4.42 3.95 6.22
CA VAL A 121 5.68 4.56 5.76
C VAL A 121 6.11 5.69 6.70
N ALA A 122 5.18 6.53 7.15
CA ALA A 122 5.47 7.60 8.10
C ALA A 122 5.98 7.06 9.44
N GLN A 123 5.36 6.03 9.98
CA GLN A 123 5.82 5.37 11.21
C GLN A 123 7.22 4.79 11.04
N TRP A 124 7.45 4.08 9.94
CA TRP A 124 8.76 3.54 9.60
C TRP A 124 9.82 4.65 9.53
N ALA A 125 9.53 5.75 8.82
CA ALA A 125 10.44 6.87 8.66
C ALA A 125 10.76 7.54 10.00
N ARG A 126 9.75 7.82 10.82
CA ARG A 126 9.96 8.40 12.15
C ARG A 126 10.87 7.53 13.00
N ARG A 127 10.70 6.21 12.96
CA ARG A 127 11.55 5.27 13.67
C ARG A 127 12.98 5.27 13.13
N LYS A 128 13.15 5.23 11.81
CA LYS A 128 14.48 5.25 11.16
C LYS A 128 15.27 6.54 11.45
N PHE A 129 14.58 7.66 11.56
CA PHE A 129 15.19 8.94 11.93
C PHE A 129 15.21 9.19 13.45
N LYS A 130 14.79 8.22 14.24
CA LYS A 130 14.76 8.28 15.71
C LYS A 130 13.95 9.46 16.25
N LEU A 131 12.82 9.71 15.63
CA LEU A 131 11.83 10.72 16.05
C LEU A 131 10.78 10.03 16.93
N ASP A 132 11.11 9.81 18.19
CA ASP A 132 10.26 9.11 19.14
C ASP A 132 9.34 10.05 19.93
N GLY A 133 8.23 9.49 20.43
CA GLY A 133 7.32 10.14 21.34
C GLY A 133 6.38 11.14 20.67
N ALA A 134 5.83 12.07 21.47
CA ALA A 134 4.84 13.03 21.02
C ALA A 134 5.38 13.97 19.93
N ALA A 135 6.67 14.33 19.98
CA ALA A 135 7.32 15.17 18.97
C ALA A 135 7.37 14.49 17.60
N GLY A 136 7.51 13.16 17.56
CA GLY A 136 7.54 12.41 16.29
C GLY A 136 6.21 12.44 15.55
N SER A 137 5.09 12.47 16.27
CA SER A 137 3.75 12.49 15.67
C SER A 137 3.42 13.80 14.92
N GLU A 138 4.20 14.84 15.12
CA GLU A 138 4.06 16.11 14.41
C GLU A 138 4.65 16.08 12.99
N TYR A 139 5.37 15.05 12.63
CA TYR A 139 5.99 14.91 11.30
C TYR A 139 5.12 14.07 10.37
N VAL A 140 4.92 14.61 9.17
CA VAL A 140 4.13 13.95 8.11
C VAL A 140 4.93 13.87 6.82
N LEU A 141 4.50 12.99 5.92
CA LEU A 141 5.14 12.82 4.62
C LEU A 141 4.57 13.79 3.60
N GLN A 142 5.46 14.45 2.87
CA GLN A 142 5.14 15.30 1.73
C GLN A 142 5.89 14.80 0.51
N ILE A 143 5.22 14.70 -0.63
CA ILE A 143 5.88 14.27 -1.86
C ILE A 143 6.94 15.31 -2.27
N CYS A 144 8.16 14.84 -2.58
CA CYS A 144 9.28 15.69 -2.97
C CYS A 144 8.90 16.62 -4.13
N ASN A 145 9.41 17.85 -4.09
CA ASN A 145 9.17 18.85 -5.12
C ASN A 145 7.69 19.18 -5.34
N SER A 146 6.87 19.00 -4.33
CA SER A 146 5.45 19.35 -4.37
C SER A 146 4.98 19.79 -2.98
N THR A 147 3.73 20.27 -2.92
CA THR A 147 3.07 20.60 -1.66
C THR A 147 2.09 19.49 -1.24
N LYS A 148 2.03 18.40 -2.00
CA LYS A 148 1.08 17.33 -1.77
C LYS A 148 1.48 16.50 -0.55
N ARG A 149 0.56 16.38 0.39
CA ARG A 149 0.67 15.53 1.59
C ARG A 149 -0.40 14.43 1.51
N PRO A 150 -0.03 13.20 1.10
CA PRO A 150 -1.01 12.12 1.02
C PRO A 150 -1.59 11.81 2.39
N ARG A 151 -2.86 11.40 2.39
CA ARG A 151 -3.51 10.96 3.62
C ARG A 151 -2.89 9.64 4.12
N PRO A 152 -2.83 9.42 5.45
CA PRO A 152 -2.30 8.18 6.00
C PRO A 152 -2.98 6.90 5.50
N SER A 153 -4.25 6.99 5.09
CA SER A 153 -5.03 5.86 4.59
C SER A 153 -4.77 5.53 3.11
N GLU A 154 -4.09 6.41 2.37
CA GLU A 154 -3.73 6.14 0.97
C GLU A 154 -2.63 5.08 0.90
N HIS A 155 -2.69 4.22 -0.11
CA HIS A 155 -1.69 3.18 -0.34
C HIS A 155 -0.63 3.65 -1.34
N LEU A 156 0.59 3.16 -1.20
CA LEU A 156 1.69 3.52 -2.10
C LEU A 156 1.37 3.22 -3.57
N GLY A 157 0.69 2.10 -3.82
CA GLY A 157 0.27 1.73 -5.18
C GLY A 157 -0.65 2.75 -5.85
N GLU A 158 -1.40 3.53 -5.08
CA GLU A 158 -2.29 4.58 -5.60
C GLU A 158 -1.53 5.85 -5.98
N LEU A 159 -0.30 6.03 -5.48
CA LEU A 159 0.49 7.25 -5.62
C LEU A 159 1.54 7.18 -6.72
N VAL A 160 1.86 5.99 -7.22
CA VAL A 160 2.89 5.78 -8.24
C VAL A 160 2.27 5.39 -9.57
N GLU A 161 2.88 5.87 -10.66
CA GLU A 161 2.45 5.56 -12.02
C GLU A 161 3.51 4.68 -12.70
N PRO A 162 3.21 3.38 -12.99
CA PRO A 162 4.11 2.55 -13.75
C PRO A 162 4.47 3.15 -15.12
N PRO A 163 5.69 2.95 -15.63
CA PRO A 163 6.71 2.01 -15.13
C PRO A 163 7.54 2.51 -13.96
N ALA A 164 7.31 3.74 -13.48
CA ALA A 164 8.02 4.29 -12.33
C ALA A 164 7.47 3.65 -11.04
N CYS A 165 8.22 2.71 -10.47
CA CYS A 165 7.89 2.05 -9.22
C CYS A 165 8.67 2.66 -8.06
N ALA A 166 8.63 3.99 -7.95
CA ALA A 166 9.40 4.74 -6.97
C ALA A 166 8.67 6.02 -6.57
N ILE A 167 8.86 6.44 -5.32
CA ILE A 167 8.33 7.70 -4.82
C ILE A 167 9.30 8.29 -3.78
N CYS A 168 9.42 9.60 -3.79
CA CYS A 168 10.22 10.36 -2.83
C CYS A 168 9.30 11.15 -1.90
N PHE A 169 9.61 11.10 -0.60
CA PHE A 169 8.94 11.92 0.41
C PHE A 169 9.96 12.76 1.17
N ASP A 170 9.54 13.94 1.58
CA ASP A 170 10.19 14.72 2.64
C ASP A 170 9.39 14.54 3.92
N LEU A 171 10.07 14.27 5.04
CA LEU A 171 9.43 14.25 6.34
C LEU A 171 9.44 15.67 6.89
N VAL A 172 8.24 16.26 6.98
CA VAL A 172 8.04 17.66 7.32
C VAL A 172 7.19 17.80 8.57
N LYS A 173 7.43 18.89 9.32
CA LYS A 173 6.61 19.17 10.48
C LYS A 173 5.24 19.68 10.06
N GLU A 174 4.18 19.08 10.61
CA GLU A 174 2.84 19.57 10.42
C GLU A 174 2.64 20.84 11.26
N ILE A 175 2.40 21.96 10.57
CA ILE A 175 2.05 23.20 11.24
C ILE A 175 0.55 23.19 11.48
N THR A 176 0.13 23.00 12.72
CA THR A 176 -1.26 23.21 13.11
C THR A 176 -1.48 24.71 13.24
N PRO A 177 -2.35 25.31 12.43
CA PRO A 177 -2.66 26.73 12.63
C PRO A 177 -3.22 26.92 14.03
N GLN A 178 -2.56 27.74 14.83
CA GLN A 178 -3.15 28.21 16.08
C GLN A 178 -4.17 29.27 15.71
N GLY A 179 -5.42 28.84 15.70
CA GLY A 179 -6.54 29.74 15.49
C GLY A 179 -7.11 30.24 16.77
#